data_5bdbdcde8503b7f1b0e756d31aabbd1b
#
_entry.id   5bdbdcde8503b7f1b0e756d31aabbd1b
#
_cell.length_a   1.000
_cell.length_b   1.000
_cell.length_c   1.000
_cell.angle_alpha   90.00
_cell.angle_beta   90.00
_cell.angle_gamma   90.00
#
_symmetry.space_group_name_H-M   'P 1'
#
loop_
_entity.id
_entity.type
_entity.pdbx_description
1 polymer ?
#
loop_
_entity_poly.entity_id
_entity_poly.type
_entity_poly.pdbx_seq_one_letter_code
_entity_poly.pdbx_strand_id
1 'polypeptide(L)'
;GHGQQMTDVHNDEKDGLDECWIPYDAYRKASKTYHGEKHLTDDELNIYLNAIRHKIGAKGKLLVVIDACHSGDGTRGDDDEVVRGVEDTLVVDSLNARGLYEAFEMVKSLFMGDNDKKKIINDKAKPLAERWITISACRSDQVNVEMKSPTVGKLTYALWKELKNRDKVNNDEFIRRIRKFVNRNTSSRPQQPEMTGEDINKYNITYILSR
;
A
#
# COMPACT_ATOMS: atom_id res chain seq x y z
N GLY A 1 -6.82 5.21 4.76
CA GLY A 1 -7.54 3.93 4.91
C GLY A 1 -6.99 3.10 6.05
N HIS A 2 -7.60 1.96 6.30
CA HIS A 2 -7.10 0.97 7.25
C HIS A 2 -6.50 -0.20 6.49
N GLY A 3 -5.43 -0.77 7.04
CA GLY A 3 -4.86 -2.03 6.59
C GLY A 3 -5.00 -3.10 7.66
N GLN A 4 -4.83 -4.35 7.24
CA GLN A 4 -4.93 -5.56 8.05
C GLN A 4 -4.06 -6.64 7.43
N GLN A 5 -3.62 -7.60 8.22
CA GLN A 5 -3.08 -8.85 7.69
C GLN A 5 -4.20 -9.88 7.52
N MET A 6 -4.09 -10.72 6.51
CA MET A 6 -4.98 -11.86 6.29
C MET A 6 -4.18 -13.11 5.93
N THR A 7 -4.82 -14.27 5.99
CA THR A 7 -4.18 -15.52 5.57
C THR A 7 -3.70 -15.42 4.13
N ASP A 8 -2.42 -15.70 3.89
CA ASP A 8 -1.85 -15.84 2.55
C ASP A 8 -2.51 -17.02 1.83
N VAL A 9 -3.27 -16.70 0.78
CA VAL A 9 -3.98 -17.72 -0.01
C VAL A 9 -3.14 -18.23 -1.19
N HIS A 10 -2.01 -17.58 -1.48
CA HIS A 10 -1.11 -17.91 -2.58
C HIS A 10 0.10 -18.73 -2.14
N ASN A 11 0.40 -18.76 -0.83
CA ASN A 11 1.55 -19.39 -0.20
C ASN A 11 2.89 -18.88 -0.76
N ASP A 12 2.98 -17.60 -1.01
CA ASP A 12 4.19 -16.93 -1.48
C ASP A 12 4.86 -16.06 -0.40
N GLU A 13 4.14 -15.75 0.68
CA GLU A 13 4.69 -15.06 1.83
C GLU A 13 5.31 -16.01 2.86
N LYS A 14 6.48 -15.61 3.42
CA LYS A 14 7.25 -16.45 4.35
C LYS A 14 6.57 -16.66 5.71
N ASP A 15 5.79 -15.68 6.14
CA ASP A 15 5.06 -15.70 7.40
C ASP A 15 3.63 -16.24 7.25
N GLY A 16 3.20 -16.51 6.00
CA GLY A 16 1.87 -17.02 5.68
C GLY A 16 0.78 -15.96 5.78
N LEU A 17 1.12 -14.68 5.67
CA LEU A 17 0.19 -13.56 5.80
C LEU A 17 0.33 -12.56 4.65
N ASP A 18 -0.78 -12.27 3.97
CA ASP A 18 -0.90 -11.17 3.01
C ASP A 18 -1.17 -9.85 3.73
N GLU A 19 -0.58 -8.77 3.24
CA GLU A 19 -1.01 -7.43 3.59
C GLU A 19 -2.21 -7.00 2.74
N CYS A 20 -3.21 -6.43 3.40
CA CYS A 20 -4.40 -6.00 2.69
C CYS A 20 -4.96 -4.67 3.19
N TRP A 21 -5.71 -4.01 2.33
CA TRP A 21 -6.50 -2.84 2.67
C TRP A 21 -7.95 -3.23 2.88
N ILE A 22 -8.59 -2.55 3.85
CA ILE A 22 -9.99 -2.76 4.20
C ILE A 22 -10.83 -1.67 3.52
N PRO A 23 -11.50 -1.94 2.39
CA PRO A 23 -12.47 -1.02 1.80
C PRO A 23 -13.64 -0.74 2.74
N TYR A 24 -14.42 0.29 2.41
CA TYR A 24 -15.54 0.74 3.24
C TYR A 24 -16.59 -0.34 3.50
N ASP A 25 -16.81 -1.22 2.56
CA ASP A 25 -17.81 -2.30 2.59
C ASP A 25 -17.23 -3.66 3.00
N ALA A 26 -15.97 -3.72 3.44
CA ALA A 26 -15.34 -4.91 3.98
C ALA A 26 -15.52 -5.00 5.51
N TYR A 27 -15.59 -6.23 6.02
CA TYR A 27 -15.65 -6.49 7.45
C TYR A 27 -14.27 -6.86 7.98
N ARG A 28 -13.92 -6.37 9.17
CA ARG A 28 -12.62 -6.62 9.81
C ARG A 28 -12.41 -8.06 10.29
N LYS A 29 -13.51 -8.84 10.41
CA LYS A 29 -13.47 -10.23 10.92
C LYS A 29 -14.20 -11.14 9.97
N ALA A 30 -13.67 -12.34 9.78
CA ALA A 30 -14.34 -13.39 9.06
C ALA A 30 -15.62 -13.81 9.80
N SER A 31 -16.61 -14.26 9.05
CA SER A 31 -17.88 -14.76 9.54
C SER A 31 -18.32 -15.94 8.67
N LYS A 32 -19.51 -16.52 8.97
CA LYS A 32 -20.09 -17.59 8.14
C LYS A 32 -20.38 -17.16 6.68
N THR A 33 -20.48 -15.87 6.43
CA THR A 33 -20.86 -15.31 5.13
C THR A 33 -19.87 -14.30 4.57
N TYR A 34 -18.70 -14.16 5.20
CA TYR A 34 -17.66 -13.24 4.78
C TYR A 34 -16.28 -13.82 5.14
N HIS A 35 -15.44 -13.97 4.15
CA HIS A 35 -14.12 -14.62 4.29
C HIS A 35 -12.95 -13.74 3.79
N GLY A 36 -13.20 -12.45 3.56
CA GLY A 36 -12.19 -11.51 3.07
C GLY A 36 -12.35 -11.10 1.60
N GLU A 37 -13.44 -11.49 0.95
CA GLU A 37 -13.69 -11.31 -0.50
C GLU A 37 -13.65 -9.84 -0.95
N LYS A 38 -13.75 -8.91 0.01
CA LYS A 38 -13.70 -7.47 -0.26
C LYS A 38 -12.41 -6.82 0.22
N HIS A 39 -11.51 -7.56 0.81
CA HIS A 39 -10.17 -7.05 1.08
C HIS A 39 -9.40 -6.91 -0.22
N LEU A 40 -8.60 -5.87 -0.32
CA LEU A 40 -7.69 -5.67 -1.44
C LEU A 40 -6.30 -6.09 -0.96
N THR A 41 -5.82 -7.23 -1.41
CA THR A 41 -4.47 -7.70 -1.10
C THR A 41 -3.43 -6.91 -1.89
N ASP A 42 -2.19 -6.91 -1.42
CA ASP A 42 -1.06 -6.31 -2.13
C ASP A 42 -0.80 -7.00 -3.47
N ASP A 43 -1.03 -8.30 -3.57
CA ASP A 43 -1.02 -9.06 -4.80
C ASP A 43 -2.04 -8.57 -5.83
N GLU A 44 -3.30 -8.38 -5.40
CA GLU A 44 -4.34 -7.82 -6.29
C GLU A 44 -3.99 -6.39 -6.71
N LEU A 45 -3.52 -5.57 -5.76
CA LEU A 45 -3.07 -4.21 -6.08
C LEU A 45 -1.96 -4.24 -7.13
N ASN A 46 -1.01 -5.16 -7.00
CA ASN A 46 0.09 -5.32 -7.95
C ASN A 46 -0.41 -5.66 -9.36
N ILE A 47 -1.43 -6.52 -9.49
CA ILE A 47 -2.08 -6.78 -10.79
C ILE A 47 -2.65 -5.49 -11.40
N TYR A 48 -3.40 -4.72 -10.62
CA TYR A 48 -3.99 -3.47 -11.11
C TYR A 48 -2.92 -2.43 -11.50
N LEU A 49 -1.87 -2.29 -10.70
CA LEU A 49 -0.78 -1.37 -10.99
C LEU A 49 -0.03 -1.76 -12.26
N ASN A 50 0.20 -3.05 -12.48
CA ASN A 50 0.78 -3.56 -13.73
C ASN A 50 -0.12 -3.28 -14.93
N ALA A 51 -1.43 -3.52 -14.82
CA ALA A 51 -2.39 -3.21 -15.88
C ALA A 51 -2.38 -1.70 -16.22
N ILE A 52 -2.38 -0.83 -15.22
CA ILE A 52 -2.25 0.61 -15.40
C ILE A 52 -0.92 0.94 -16.09
N ARG A 53 0.17 0.35 -15.63
CA ARG A 53 1.50 0.57 -16.19
C ARG A 53 1.58 0.21 -17.68
N HIS A 54 1.01 -0.92 -18.06
CA HIS A 54 0.88 -1.32 -19.46
C HIS A 54 0.08 -0.31 -20.26
N LYS A 55 -1.05 0.13 -19.74
CA LYS A 55 -1.94 1.07 -20.41
C LYS A 55 -1.30 2.44 -20.67
N ILE A 56 -0.55 2.97 -19.69
CA ILE A 56 0.10 4.28 -19.82
C ILE A 56 1.40 4.22 -20.65
N GLY A 57 1.94 3.03 -20.90
CA GLY A 57 3.11 2.79 -21.73
C GLY A 57 4.41 3.38 -21.17
N ALA A 58 5.51 3.29 -21.91
CA ALA A 58 6.85 3.63 -21.48
C ALA A 58 7.04 5.11 -21.08
N LYS A 59 6.27 6.02 -21.62
CA LYS A 59 6.33 7.46 -21.32
C LYS A 59 5.44 7.86 -20.13
N GLY A 60 4.47 7.03 -19.76
CA GLY A 60 3.60 7.26 -18.64
C GLY A 60 4.36 7.17 -17.31
N LYS A 61 3.93 7.91 -16.30
CA LYS A 61 4.49 7.91 -14.96
C LYS A 61 3.39 7.49 -13.99
N LEU A 62 3.71 6.59 -13.09
CA LEU A 62 2.78 6.08 -12.08
C LEU A 62 3.34 6.42 -10.70
N LEU A 63 2.55 7.12 -9.92
CA LEU A 63 2.81 7.38 -8.51
C LEU A 63 1.72 6.70 -7.67
N VAL A 64 2.14 5.87 -6.74
CA VAL A 64 1.28 5.19 -5.78
C VAL A 64 1.47 5.85 -4.42
N VAL A 65 0.39 6.19 -3.74
CA VAL A 65 0.44 6.76 -2.39
C VAL A 65 -0.40 5.89 -1.47
N ILE A 66 0.25 5.30 -0.47
CA ILE A 66 -0.37 4.40 0.50
C ILE A 66 -0.36 5.07 1.87
N ASP A 67 -1.53 5.56 2.29
CA ASP A 67 -1.74 6.15 3.62
C ASP A 67 -2.61 5.19 4.46
N ALA A 68 -2.04 4.04 4.77
CA ALA A 68 -2.59 2.96 5.59
C ALA A 68 -1.46 2.18 6.26
N CYS A 69 -1.75 1.47 7.35
CA CYS A 69 -0.84 0.47 7.93
C CYS A 69 -1.17 -0.91 7.40
N HIS A 70 -0.16 -1.75 7.32
CA HIS A 70 -0.33 -3.19 7.10
C HIS A 70 -0.31 -3.96 8.43
N SER A 71 0.45 -3.51 9.42
CA SER A 71 0.55 -4.14 10.72
C SER A 71 -0.38 -3.49 11.74
N GLY A 72 -1.14 -4.31 12.43
CA GLY A 72 -2.10 -3.90 13.44
C GLY A 72 -1.57 -3.91 14.86
N ASP A 73 -0.33 -3.51 15.13
CA ASP A 73 0.11 -3.32 16.52
C ASP A 73 -0.55 -2.06 17.12
N GLY A 74 -1.82 -2.22 17.42
CA GLY A 74 -2.79 -1.21 17.82
C GLY A 74 -2.78 -0.90 19.31
N THR A 75 -1.63 -0.90 19.99
CA THR A 75 -1.61 -0.30 21.32
C THR A 75 -2.04 1.17 21.17
N ARG A 76 -3.04 1.55 21.95
CA ARG A 76 -3.72 2.86 21.94
C ARG A 76 -2.72 4.00 21.78
N GLY A 77 -2.92 4.84 20.73
CA GLY A 77 -2.22 6.10 20.57
C GLY A 77 -2.55 7.09 21.68
N ASP A 78 -1.80 8.17 21.76
CA ASP A 78 -2.15 9.33 22.56
C ASP A 78 -3.55 9.84 22.19
N ASP A 79 -4.20 10.58 23.09
CA ASP A 79 -5.58 11.08 22.93
C ASP A 79 -5.82 11.84 21.62
N ASP A 80 -4.77 12.31 20.94
CA ASP A 80 -4.85 13.10 19.70
C ASP A 80 -4.60 12.31 18.42
N GLU A 81 -4.35 11.00 18.49
CA GLU A 81 -4.02 10.16 17.34
C GLU A 81 -4.94 8.94 17.23
N VAL A 82 -5.23 8.53 15.98
CA VAL A 82 -5.98 7.32 15.67
C VAL A 82 -5.12 6.43 14.78
N VAL A 83 -4.93 5.18 15.18
CA VAL A 83 -4.17 4.19 14.40
C VAL A 83 -4.99 3.76 13.16
N ARG A 84 -4.32 3.68 12.01
CA ARG A 84 -4.90 3.25 10.72
C ARG A 84 -4.57 1.80 10.38
N GLY A 85 -4.66 0.92 11.35
CA GLY A 85 -4.47 -0.52 11.20
C GLY A 85 -5.45 -1.30 12.05
N VAL A 86 -5.54 -2.59 11.83
CA VAL A 86 -6.34 -3.55 12.60
C VAL A 86 -5.42 -4.61 13.14
N GLU A 87 -5.45 -4.82 14.47
CA GLU A 87 -4.57 -5.80 15.16
C GLU A 87 -4.88 -7.25 14.80
N ASP A 88 -6.16 -7.53 14.61
CA ASP A 88 -6.61 -8.90 14.33
C ASP A 88 -6.26 -9.29 12.89
N THR A 89 -5.57 -10.40 12.73
CA THR A 89 -5.41 -11.05 11.42
C THR A 89 -6.75 -11.62 10.97
N LEU A 90 -7.10 -11.41 9.71
CA LEU A 90 -8.26 -12.06 9.10
C LEU A 90 -7.88 -13.49 8.74
N VAL A 91 -8.23 -14.45 9.61
CA VAL A 91 -7.96 -15.86 9.38
C VAL A 91 -9.01 -16.45 8.45
N VAL A 92 -8.57 -17.01 7.33
CA VAL A 92 -9.40 -17.68 6.32
C VAL A 92 -9.10 -19.17 6.38
N ASP A 93 -10.13 -20.01 6.50
CA ASP A 93 -9.95 -21.46 6.46
C ASP A 93 -9.59 -21.95 5.05
N SER A 94 -9.00 -23.15 4.96
CA SER A 94 -8.46 -23.70 3.72
C SER A 94 -9.47 -23.83 2.57
N LEU A 95 -10.75 -24.04 2.88
CA LEU A 95 -11.79 -24.16 1.85
C LEU A 95 -12.12 -22.80 1.25
N ASN A 96 -12.25 -21.77 2.10
CA ASN A 96 -12.53 -20.42 1.67
C ASN A 96 -11.30 -19.77 1.03
N ALA A 97 -10.08 -20.05 1.52
CA ALA A 97 -8.83 -19.63 0.90
C ALA A 97 -8.73 -20.11 -0.55
N ARG A 98 -9.13 -21.36 -0.85
CA ARG A 98 -9.18 -21.84 -2.23
C ARG A 98 -10.14 -21.04 -3.10
N GLY A 99 -11.32 -20.68 -2.59
CA GLY A 99 -12.29 -19.85 -3.32
C GLY A 99 -11.75 -18.45 -3.63
N LEU A 100 -11.04 -17.83 -2.68
CA LEU A 100 -10.37 -16.54 -2.87
C LEU A 100 -9.26 -16.65 -3.93
N TYR A 101 -8.45 -17.71 -3.87
CA TYR A 101 -7.41 -17.97 -4.86
C TYR A 101 -7.98 -18.12 -6.28
N GLU A 102 -9.07 -18.87 -6.45
CA GLU A 102 -9.73 -19.04 -7.76
C GLU A 102 -10.27 -17.70 -8.28
N ALA A 103 -10.85 -16.86 -7.40
CA ALA A 103 -11.30 -15.52 -7.76
C ALA A 103 -10.13 -14.61 -8.18
N PHE A 104 -9.01 -14.64 -7.46
CA PHE A 104 -7.79 -13.91 -7.80
C PHE A 104 -7.25 -14.31 -9.18
N GLU A 105 -7.11 -15.62 -9.45
CA GLU A 105 -6.64 -16.11 -10.76
C GLU A 105 -7.58 -15.70 -11.91
N MET A 106 -8.88 -15.61 -11.65
CA MET A 106 -9.85 -15.06 -12.61
C MET A 106 -9.58 -13.58 -12.89
N VAL A 107 -9.43 -12.74 -11.85
CA VAL A 107 -9.11 -11.32 -11.98
C VAL A 107 -7.80 -11.14 -12.74
N LYS A 108 -6.77 -11.87 -12.35
CA LYS A 108 -5.46 -11.86 -13.01
C LYS A 108 -5.58 -12.20 -14.51
N SER A 109 -6.43 -13.18 -14.87
CA SER A 109 -6.66 -13.56 -16.26
C SER A 109 -7.32 -12.47 -17.10
N LEU A 110 -8.13 -11.61 -16.49
CA LEU A 110 -8.81 -10.50 -17.18
C LEU A 110 -7.87 -9.32 -17.47
N PHE A 111 -6.90 -9.08 -16.57
CA PHE A 111 -6.00 -7.93 -16.66
C PHE A 111 -4.65 -8.24 -17.32
N MET A 112 -4.26 -9.51 -17.38
CA MET A 112 -2.98 -9.95 -17.94
C MET A 112 -3.18 -10.66 -19.27
N GLY A 113 -2.59 -10.11 -20.33
CA GLY A 113 -2.57 -10.77 -21.66
C GLY A 113 -1.73 -12.07 -21.66
N ASP A 114 -1.98 -12.97 -22.61
CA ASP A 114 -1.27 -14.26 -22.69
C ASP A 114 0.27 -14.15 -22.79
N ASN A 115 0.77 -13.07 -23.36
CA ASN A 115 2.22 -12.80 -23.41
C ASN A 115 2.79 -12.36 -22.05
N ASP A 116 2.00 -11.72 -21.23
CA ASP A 116 2.39 -11.29 -19.89
C ASP A 116 2.36 -12.46 -18.91
N LYS A 117 1.42 -13.39 -19.05
CA LYS A 117 1.37 -14.65 -18.29
C LYS A 117 2.64 -15.47 -18.48
N LYS A 118 3.15 -15.61 -19.72
CA LYS A 118 4.41 -16.34 -19.99
C LYS A 118 5.63 -15.66 -19.40
N LYS A 119 5.62 -14.33 -19.30
CA LYS A 119 6.74 -13.55 -18.76
C LYS A 119 6.80 -13.64 -17.25
N ILE A 120 5.67 -13.63 -16.57
CA ILE A 120 5.57 -13.75 -15.09
C ILE A 120 5.90 -15.17 -14.63
N ILE A 121 5.45 -16.20 -15.35
CA ILE A 121 5.77 -17.61 -15.05
C ILE A 121 7.26 -17.90 -15.20
N ASN A 122 7.95 -17.21 -16.12
CA ASN A 122 9.39 -17.37 -16.35
C ASN A 122 10.26 -16.47 -15.47
N ASP A 123 9.73 -15.37 -14.94
CA ASP A 123 10.42 -14.46 -14.02
C ASP A 123 10.16 -14.80 -12.54
N LYS A 124 10.42 -16.07 -12.16
CA LYS A 124 10.54 -16.47 -10.74
C LYS A 124 11.66 -15.74 -9.98
N ALA A 125 12.33 -14.76 -10.57
CA ALA A 125 13.54 -14.18 -10.03
C ALA A 125 13.45 -12.69 -9.68
N LYS A 126 12.40 -11.99 -10.05
CA LYS A 126 12.13 -10.63 -9.54
C LYS A 126 10.63 -10.41 -9.58
N PRO A 127 9.98 -9.94 -8.49
CA PRO A 127 8.73 -9.23 -8.63
C PRO A 127 8.94 -8.22 -9.76
N LEU A 128 7.99 -8.10 -10.68
CA LEU A 128 8.04 -7.10 -11.75
C LEU A 128 8.41 -5.80 -11.06
N ALA A 129 9.71 -5.47 -11.18
CA ALA A 129 10.30 -4.41 -10.39
C ALA A 129 9.41 -3.22 -10.58
N GLU A 130 8.94 -2.67 -9.48
CA GLU A 130 7.97 -1.59 -9.39
C GLU A 130 8.36 -0.47 -10.36
N ARG A 131 7.81 -0.54 -11.58
CA ARG A 131 8.04 0.49 -12.62
C ARG A 131 7.22 1.74 -12.33
N TRP A 132 7.09 2.04 -11.04
CA TRP A 132 6.41 3.20 -10.50
C TRP A 132 7.15 3.69 -9.26
N ILE A 133 6.69 4.78 -8.71
CA ILE A 133 7.17 5.28 -7.43
C ILE A 133 6.05 5.08 -6.42
N THR A 134 6.36 4.45 -5.30
CA THR A 134 5.44 4.29 -4.16
C THR A 134 5.89 5.20 -3.03
N ILE A 135 4.95 5.92 -2.43
CA ILE A 135 5.13 6.62 -1.16
C ILE A 135 4.22 5.97 -0.14
N SER A 136 4.81 5.31 0.85
CA SER A 136 4.10 4.69 1.98
C SER A 136 4.19 5.55 3.24
N ALA A 137 3.17 5.48 4.09
CA ALA A 137 3.08 6.30 5.30
C ALA A 137 4.07 5.91 6.38
N CYS A 138 4.44 4.65 6.44
CA CYS A 138 5.34 4.09 7.44
C CYS A 138 6.00 2.82 6.87
N ARG A 139 7.01 2.33 7.57
CA ARG A 139 7.61 1.02 7.31
C ARG A 139 6.64 -0.09 7.70
N SER A 140 6.89 -1.31 7.23
CA SER A 140 6.07 -2.49 7.53
C SER A 140 6.01 -2.82 9.04
N ASP A 141 7.06 -2.48 9.80
CA ASP A 141 7.18 -2.67 11.24
C ASP A 141 6.60 -1.50 12.06
N GLN A 142 5.96 -0.53 11.44
CA GLN A 142 5.45 0.68 12.08
C GLN A 142 3.95 0.85 11.86
N VAL A 143 3.32 1.59 12.74
CA VAL A 143 1.90 1.97 12.61
C VAL A 143 1.75 3.33 11.93
N ASN A 144 0.75 3.44 11.07
CA ASN A 144 0.31 4.71 10.52
C ASN A 144 -0.76 5.33 11.42
N VAL A 145 -0.68 6.61 11.62
CA VAL A 145 -1.62 7.35 12.46
C VAL A 145 -2.31 8.47 11.70
N GLU A 146 -3.51 8.73 12.13
CA GLU A 146 -4.38 9.81 11.65
C GLU A 146 -4.42 10.93 12.68
N MET A 147 -4.39 12.17 12.20
CA MET A 147 -4.65 13.34 13.04
C MET A 147 -6.15 13.49 13.28
N LYS A 148 -6.55 13.88 14.47
CA LYS A 148 -7.98 14.17 14.77
C LYS A 148 -8.42 15.54 14.26
N SER A 149 -7.50 16.49 14.17
CA SER A 149 -7.82 17.85 13.71
C SER A 149 -6.71 18.43 12.82
N PRO A 150 -6.91 18.52 11.49
CA PRO A 150 -8.05 17.95 10.75
C PRO A 150 -8.01 16.42 10.72
N THR A 151 -9.14 15.77 10.56
CA THR A 151 -9.23 14.30 10.43
C THR A 151 -8.64 13.87 9.08
N VAL A 152 -7.36 13.54 9.09
CA VAL A 152 -6.60 13.16 7.87
C VAL A 152 -5.35 12.37 8.26
N GLY A 153 -4.92 11.45 7.40
CA GLY A 153 -3.64 10.77 7.58
C GLY A 153 -2.46 11.73 7.56
N LYS A 154 -1.48 11.49 8.43
CA LYS A 154 -0.30 12.35 8.54
C LYS A 154 0.47 12.45 7.23
N LEU A 155 0.62 11.32 6.51
CA LEU A 155 1.26 11.32 5.20
C LEU A 155 0.49 12.20 4.20
N THR A 156 -0.82 11.99 4.07
CA THR A 156 -1.66 12.77 3.15
C THR A 156 -1.56 14.27 3.43
N TYR A 157 -1.62 14.66 4.70
CA TYR A 157 -1.50 16.07 5.08
C TYR A 157 -0.11 16.64 4.80
N ALA A 158 0.95 15.86 5.07
CA ALA A 158 2.33 16.25 4.79
C ALA A 158 2.56 16.45 3.29
N LEU A 159 2.07 15.53 2.47
CA LEU A 159 2.14 15.63 1.01
C LEU A 159 1.42 16.88 0.50
N TRP A 160 0.18 17.10 0.96
CA TRP A 160 -0.57 18.30 0.59
C TRP A 160 0.18 19.58 0.93
N LYS A 161 0.75 19.65 2.13
CA LYS A 161 1.47 20.84 2.61
C LYS A 161 2.77 21.08 1.82
N GLU A 162 3.53 20.03 1.56
CA GLU A 162 4.78 20.12 0.81
C GLU A 162 4.53 20.50 -0.65
N LEU A 163 3.53 19.91 -1.30
CA LEU A 163 3.18 20.22 -2.69
C LEU A 163 2.59 21.62 -2.86
N LYS A 164 1.91 22.14 -1.83
CA LYS A 164 1.41 23.52 -1.84
C LYS A 164 2.52 24.56 -1.91
N ASN A 165 3.69 24.26 -1.38
CA ASN A 165 4.85 25.15 -1.41
C ASN A 165 5.44 25.30 -2.83
N ARG A 166 5.12 24.38 -3.76
CA ARG A 166 5.61 24.37 -5.15
C ARG A 166 7.13 24.36 -5.30
N ASP A 167 7.86 24.02 -4.25
CA ASP A 167 9.31 23.87 -4.29
C ASP A 167 9.69 22.70 -5.18
N LYS A 168 10.65 22.91 -6.09
CA LYS A 168 11.22 21.86 -6.91
C LYS A 168 12.47 21.32 -6.22
N VAL A 169 12.30 20.23 -5.48
CA VAL A 169 13.39 19.55 -4.77
C VAL A 169 13.56 18.13 -5.33
N ASN A 170 14.71 17.52 -5.10
CA ASN A 170 14.93 16.12 -5.47
C ASN A 170 14.13 15.17 -4.55
N ASN A 171 14.03 13.91 -4.93
CA ASN A 171 13.24 12.93 -4.20
C ASN A 171 13.74 12.71 -2.76
N ASP A 172 15.05 12.72 -2.52
CA ASP A 172 15.62 12.56 -1.18
C ASP A 172 15.24 13.72 -0.26
N GLU A 173 15.34 14.94 -0.75
CA GLU A 173 14.93 16.12 0.01
C GLU A 173 13.43 16.15 0.22
N PHE A 174 12.65 15.75 -0.78
CA PHE A 174 11.19 15.67 -0.68
C PHE A 174 10.77 14.71 0.43
N ILE A 175 11.24 13.45 0.40
CA ILE A 175 10.88 12.47 1.43
C ILE A 175 11.43 12.85 2.81
N ARG A 176 12.59 13.49 2.89
CA ARG A 176 13.16 14.02 4.12
C ARG A 176 12.24 15.07 4.76
N ARG A 177 11.68 15.98 3.97
CA ARG A 177 10.72 17.00 4.44
C ARG A 177 9.42 16.37 4.92
N ILE A 178 8.91 15.39 4.18
CA ILE A 178 7.73 14.61 4.58
C ILE A 178 7.98 13.93 5.94
N ARG A 179 9.09 13.21 6.11
CA ARG A 179 9.47 12.56 7.37
C ARG A 179 9.57 13.57 8.52
N LYS A 180 10.22 14.69 8.29
CA LYS A 180 10.34 15.76 9.30
C LYS A 180 8.98 16.30 9.72
N PHE A 181 8.05 16.44 8.78
CA PHE A 181 6.71 16.90 9.09
C PHE A 181 5.92 15.87 9.88
N VAL A 182 5.88 14.63 9.41
CA VAL A 182 5.14 13.51 10.03
C VAL A 182 5.59 13.29 11.47
N ASN A 183 6.90 13.43 11.77
CA ASN A 183 7.46 13.19 13.10
C ASN A 183 7.55 14.45 13.99
N ARG A 184 7.04 15.60 13.55
CA ARG A 184 7.21 16.85 14.29
C ARG A 184 6.49 16.89 15.63
N ASN A 185 5.41 16.14 15.77
CA ASN A 185 4.56 16.10 16.97
C ASN A 185 4.19 14.66 17.34
N THR A 186 5.08 13.70 17.10
CA THR A 186 4.86 12.31 17.52
C THR A 186 5.42 12.13 18.91
N SER A 187 4.56 11.78 19.83
CA SER A 187 4.94 11.56 21.22
C SER A 187 5.52 10.16 21.45
N SER A 188 4.94 9.12 20.90
CA SER A 188 5.33 7.75 21.24
C SER A 188 5.54 6.79 20.07
N ARG A 189 5.14 7.17 18.85
CA ARG A 189 5.17 6.26 17.69
C ARG A 189 5.77 6.95 16.47
N PRO A 190 7.07 6.76 16.23
CA PRO A 190 7.70 7.31 15.04
C PRO A 190 7.11 6.64 13.79
N GLN A 191 6.68 7.47 12.85
CA GLN A 191 6.36 7.05 11.50
C GLN A 191 7.51 7.43 10.58
N GLN A 192 7.94 6.49 9.76
CA GLN A 192 8.94 6.76 8.76
C GLN A 192 8.38 6.54 7.36
N PRO A 193 7.79 7.58 6.74
CA PRO A 193 7.39 7.50 5.35
C PRO A 193 8.54 7.05 4.46
N GLU A 194 8.26 6.15 3.55
CA GLU A 194 9.22 5.62 2.60
C GLU A 194 8.84 5.98 1.17
N MET A 195 9.84 6.08 0.34
CA MET A 195 9.69 6.24 -1.11
C MET A 195 10.50 5.15 -1.77
N THR A 196 9.84 4.28 -2.51
CA THR A 196 10.42 3.11 -3.17
C THR A 196 10.04 3.06 -4.63
N GLY A 197 10.65 2.16 -5.38
CA GLY A 197 10.32 1.87 -6.77
C GLY A 197 11.49 2.08 -7.74
N GLU A 198 11.47 1.37 -8.86
CA GLU A 198 12.55 1.45 -9.89
C GLU A 198 12.68 2.84 -10.50
N ASP A 199 11.60 3.59 -10.57
CA ASP A 199 11.58 4.90 -11.22
C ASP A 199 12.02 6.05 -10.29
N ILE A 200 12.37 5.76 -9.03
CA ILE A 200 12.76 6.77 -8.04
C ILE A 200 13.96 7.63 -8.48
N ASN A 201 14.90 7.01 -9.20
CA ASN A 201 16.09 7.70 -9.71
C ASN A 201 15.90 8.29 -11.13
N LYS A 202 14.79 7.96 -11.78
CA LYS A 202 14.49 8.41 -13.14
C LYS A 202 13.68 9.69 -13.17
N TYR A 203 12.79 9.85 -12.17
CA TYR A 203 11.82 10.94 -12.13
C TYR A 203 11.84 11.65 -10.79
N ASN A 204 11.75 12.97 -10.86
CA ASN A 204 11.60 13.78 -9.68
C ASN A 204 10.10 14.09 -9.47
N ILE A 205 9.54 13.68 -8.33
CA ILE A 205 8.11 13.80 -8.02
C ILE A 205 7.66 15.25 -8.03
N THR A 206 8.43 16.16 -7.45
CA THR A 206 8.05 17.58 -7.36
C THR A 206 7.95 18.24 -8.75
N TYR A 207 8.74 17.78 -9.73
CA TYR A 207 8.61 18.24 -11.12
C TYR A 207 7.40 17.65 -11.85
N ILE A 208 6.96 16.46 -11.44
CA ILE A 208 5.79 15.81 -12.05
C ILE A 208 4.50 16.44 -11.53
N LEU A 209 4.42 16.71 -10.23
CA LEU A 209 3.22 17.19 -9.55
C LEU A 209 3.07 18.71 -9.56
N SER A 210 4.10 19.45 -9.95
CA SER A 210 4.07 20.93 -10.02
C SER A 210 3.56 21.50 -11.37
N ARG A 211 3.02 20.66 -12.24
CA ARG A 211 2.46 21.07 -13.54
C ARG A 211 1.01 21.48 -13.45
#